data_ec1a181c9422e0b425c1987636615eca
#
_entry.id   ec1a181c9422e0b425c1987636615eca
#
_cell.length_a   1.000
_cell.length_b   1.000
_cell.length_c   1.000
_cell.angle_alpha   90.00
_cell.angle_beta   90.00
_cell.angle_gamma   90.00
#
_symmetry.space_group_name_H-M   'P 1'
#
loop_
_entity.id
_entity.type
_entity.pdbx_description
1 polymer ?
#
loop_
_entity_poly.entity_id
_entity_poly.type
_entity_poly.pdbx_seq_one_letter_code
_entity_poly.pdbx_strand_id
1 'polypeptide(L)'
;MCELVANELNIPKEQVIVASTGVIGQVLPIEPIEKAVPILVKELDYGKNEEASTAIMTTDTIKKEYAVEFEIGGVKCTLGGMAKGSGMIHPNMATTLNFITSDCAVSYNMLQKALSEIVKVTYNCLSVDGDTSTNDMVSLMANGLAGNEEITCEGKEFDTFKNALYEVMANLTRMLAKDGEGASKLLECICDGAPDKDTAITVAKSVVCSSLFKAAMFGEDANWGRVLCAIGYADAEFDINKVDVDLRSKYGTVEVCKNGSGIEFSEKKAAKVLSSLSLIHI
;
A
#
# COMPACT_ATOMS: atom_id res chain seq x y z
N MET A 1 -24.23 12.98 1.97
CA MET A 1 -23.14 12.89 2.98
C MET A 1 -22.39 14.21 3.09
N CYS A 2 -21.79 14.74 2.01
CA CYS A 2 -21.03 16.02 2.10
C CYS A 2 -21.84 17.18 2.73
N GLU A 3 -23.11 17.36 2.33
CA GLU A 3 -23.97 18.41 2.87
C GLU A 3 -24.25 18.26 4.37
N LEU A 4 -24.40 17.03 4.86
CA LEU A 4 -24.62 16.77 6.29
C LEU A 4 -23.41 17.20 7.12
N VAL A 5 -22.20 16.79 6.71
CA VAL A 5 -20.95 17.15 7.40
C VAL A 5 -20.67 18.64 7.28
N ALA A 6 -20.85 19.21 6.09
CA ALA A 6 -20.62 20.63 5.82
C ALA A 6 -21.50 21.54 6.68
N ASN A 7 -22.77 21.19 6.86
CA ASN A 7 -23.71 21.93 7.68
C ASN A 7 -23.31 21.92 9.17
N GLU A 8 -22.91 20.76 9.69
CA GLU A 8 -22.50 20.63 11.10
C GLU A 8 -21.15 21.35 11.39
N LEU A 9 -20.24 21.33 10.42
CA LEU A 9 -18.93 22.01 10.53
C LEU A 9 -18.96 23.48 10.11
N ASN A 10 -20.07 23.95 9.53
CA ASN A 10 -20.22 25.29 8.95
C ASN A 10 -19.12 25.60 7.91
N ILE A 11 -18.89 24.67 6.97
CA ILE A 11 -17.95 24.80 5.87
C ILE A 11 -18.64 24.55 4.52
N PRO A 12 -18.07 24.98 3.38
CA PRO A 12 -18.56 24.62 2.06
C PRO A 12 -18.54 23.09 1.83
N LYS A 13 -19.58 22.53 1.21
CA LYS A 13 -19.66 21.08 0.94
C LYS A 13 -18.55 20.55 0.02
N GLU A 14 -17.98 21.43 -0.78
CA GLU A 14 -16.86 21.16 -1.68
C GLU A 14 -15.54 20.90 -0.92
N GLN A 15 -15.49 21.23 0.37
CA GLN A 15 -14.35 20.95 1.26
C GLN A 15 -14.49 19.62 2.01
N VAL A 16 -15.57 18.89 1.78
CA VAL A 16 -15.80 17.57 2.39
C VAL A 16 -15.46 16.48 1.40
N ILE A 17 -14.49 15.64 1.78
CA ILE A 17 -14.13 14.43 1.03
C ILE A 17 -14.85 13.24 1.66
N VAL A 18 -15.55 12.46 0.84
CA VAL A 18 -16.26 11.25 1.28
C VAL A 18 -15.63 10.02 0.64
N ALA A 19 -15.29 9.05 1.47
CA ALA A 19 -14.94 7.71 1.06
C ALA A 19 -15.94 6.73 1.67
N SER A 20 -16.51 5.84 0.87
CA SER A 20 -17.48 4.86 1.33
C SER A 20 -17.31 3.52 0.63
N THR A 21 -17.66 2.46 1.34
CA THR A 21 -17.69 1.10 0.80
C THR A 21 -18.92 0.38 1.34
N GLY A 22 -19.32 -0.71 0.70
CA GLY A 22 -20.48 -1.49 1.10
C GLY A 22 -20.68 -2.69 0.18
N VAL A 23 -21.77 -3.41 0.38
CA VAL A 23 -22.12 -4.57 -0.44
C VAL A 23 -22.50 -4.12 -1.86
N ILE A 24 -21.87 -4.73 -2.87
CA ILE A 24 -22.13 -4.44 -4.29
C ILE A 24 -23.62 -4.65 -4.60
N GLY A 25 -24.23 -3.68 -5.27
CA GLY A 25 -25.63 -3.72 -5.65
C GLY A 25 -26.62 -3.30 -4.56
N GLN A 26 -26.14 -2.96 -3.35
CA GLN A 26 -26.98 -2.41 -2.28
C GLN A 26 -26.77 -0.90 -2.15
N VAL A 27 -27.88 -0.16 -2.03
CA VAL A 27 -27.84 1.28 -1.76
C VAL A 27 -27.41 1.49 -0.31
N LEU A 28 -26.39 2.33 -0.10
CA LEU A 28 -25.95 2.71 1.24
C LEU A 28 -27.05 3.51 1.95
N PRO A 29 -27.56 3.06 3.11
CA PRO A 29 -28.56 3.81 3.85
C PRO A 29 -27.97 5.10 4.40
N ILE A 30 -28.66 6.23 4.20
CA ILE A 30 -28.18 7.55 4.62
C ILE A 30 -28.56 7.86 6.07
N GLU A 31 -29.65 7.30 6.58
CA GLU A 31 -30.21 7.59 7.90
C GLU A 31 -29.24 7.33 9.07
N PRO A 32 -28.42 6.25 9.06
CA PRO A 32 -27.40 6.09 10.09
C PRO A 32 -26.35 7.22 10.07
N ILE A 33 -25.99 7.68 8.88
CA ILE A 33 -25.01 8.76 8.68
C ILE A 33 -25.59 10.10 9.20
N GLU A 34 -26.85 10.40 8.85
CA GLU A 34 -27.55 11.60 9.34
C GLU A 34 -27.58 11.67 10.87
N LYS A 35 -27.80 10.55 11.53
CA LYS A 35 -27.81 10.47 13.00
C LYS A 35 -26.41 10.56 13.61
N ALA A 36 -25.39 10.02 12.93
CA ALA A 36 -24.03 9.95 13.45
C ALA A 36 -23.26 11.27 13.30
N VAL A 37 -23.45 12.01 12.20
CA VAL A 37 -22.67 13.22 11.89
C VAL A 37 -22.66 14.25 13.03
N PRO A 38 -23.80 14.65 13.65
CA PRO A 38 -23.77 15.61 14.74
C PRO A 38 -23.02 15.10 16.00
N ILE A 39 -23.00 13.80 16.21
CA ILE A 39 -22.27 13.18 17.32
C ILE A 39 -20.77 13.19 17.02
N LEU A 40 -20.38 12.76 15.82
CA LEU A 40 -18.99 12.72 15.39
C LEU A 40 -18.34 14.09 15.41
N VAL A 41 -19.05 15.14 14.96
CA VAL A 41 -18.53 16.51 14.98
C VAL A 41 -18.26 17.00 16.41
N LYS A 42 -19.10 16.62 17.38
CA LYS A 42 -18.90 16.98 18.80
C LYS A 42 -17.74 16.20 19.44
N GLU A 43 -17.43 15.03 18.92
CA GLU A 43 -16.40 14.13 19.44
C GLU A 43 -15.06 14.28 18.71
N LEU A 44 -14.93 15.23 17.76
CA LEU A 44 -13.66 15.50 17.10
C LEU A 44 -12.57 15.84 18.12
N ASP A 45 -11.52 15.03 18.16
CA ASP A 45 -10.39 15.20 19.07
C ASP A 45 -9.12 14.59 18.45
N TYR A 46 -7.96 15.14 18.80
CA TYR A 46 -6.65 14.61 18.37
C TYR A 46 -6.36 13.19 18.85
N GLY A 47 -7.01 12.75 19.94
CA GLY A 47 -6.82 11.41 20.50
C GLY A 47 -7.75 10.32 19.93
N LYS A 48 -8.50 10.60 18.86
CA LYS A 48 -9.53 9.70 18.31
C LYS A 48 -9.07 8.85 17.10
N ASN A 49 -7.78 8.78 16.86
CA ASN A 49 -7.24 7.95 15.76
C ASN A 49 -7.56 6.47 15.92
N GLU A 50 -7.50 5.95 17.15
CA GLU A 50 -7.75 4.53 17.43
C GLU A 50 -9.20 4.13 17.14
N GLU A 51 -10.16 4.95 17.56
CA GLU A 51 -11.59 4.73 17.28
C GLU A 51 -11.86 4.84 15.77
N ALA A 52 -11.28 5.83 15.09
CA ALA A 52 -11.46 6.04 13.66
C ALA A 52 -10.89 4.86 12.85
N SER A 53 -9.66 4.43 13.14
CA SER A 53 -9.02 3.31 12.45
C SER A 53 -9.72 1.97 12.70
N THR A 54 -10.31 1.80 13.87
CA THR A 54 -11.14 0.63 14.18
C THR A 54 -12.48 0.69 13.43
N ALA A 55 -13.11 1.86 13.39
CA ALA A 55 -14.45 2.03 12.80
C ALA A 55 -14.47 1.81 11.27
N ILE A 56 -13.35 2.07 10.56
CA ILE A 56 -13.27 1.84 9.11
C ILE A 56 -13.01 0.37 8.73
N MET A 57 -12.67 -0.49 9.68
CA MET A 57 -12.43 -1.92 9.42
C MET A 57 -13.72 -2.63 8.98
N THR A 58 -13.57 -3.61 8.06
CA THR A 58 -14.65 -4.49 7.62
C THR A 58 -14.31 -5.95 7.93
N THR A 59 -13.61 -6.62 7.02
CA THR A 59 -13.05 -7.98 7.20
C THR A 59 -11.62 -7.95 7.73
N ASP A 60 -11.08 -6.76 7.96
CA ASP A 60 -9.76 -6.56 8.56
C ASP A 60 -9.65 -7.21 9.94
N THR A 61 -8.52 -7.84 10.24
CA THR A 61 -8.28 -8.45 11.55
C THR A 61 -7.43 -7.57 12.47
N ILE A 62 -6.73 -6.58 11.90
CA ILE A 62 -5.91 -5.60 12.63
C ILE A 62 -6.14 -4.18 12.11
N LYS A 63 -6.00 -3.21 13.00
CA LYS A 63 -5.90 -1.80 12.63
C LYS A 63 -4.61 -1.57 11.84
N LYS A 64 -4.67 -0.67 10.86
CA LYS A 64 -3.54 -0.29 10.05
C LYS A 64 -3.31 1.21 10.16
N GLU A 65 -2.33 1.58 10.96
CA GLU A 65 -1.91 2.96 11.20
C GLU A 65 -0.38 3.04 11.15
N TYR A 66 0.14 4.10 10.56
CA TYR A 66 1.57 4.38 10.55
C TYR A 66 1.81 5.87 10.47
N ALA A 67 2.83 6.36 11.20
CA ALA A 67 3.20 7.78 11.20
C ALA A 67 4.71 7.95 11.27
N VAL A 68 5.19 9.06 10.73
CA VAL A 68 6.59 9.47 10.76
C VAL A 68 6.72 10.94 11.13
N GLU A 69 7.85 11.28 11.75
CA GLU A 69 8.32 12.64 11.93
C GLU A 69 9.47 12.91 10.96
N PHE A 70 9.50 14.09 10.39
CA PHE A 70 10.56 14.53 9.46
C PHE A 70 10.79 16.03 9.60
N GLU A 71 11.81 16.56 8.94
CA GLU A 71 12.21 17.95 9.08
C GLU A 71 12.23 18.66 7.73
N ILE A 72 11.57 19.81 7.65
CA ILE A 72 11.54 20.70 6.48
C ILE A 72 12.09 22.08 6.89
N GLY A 73 13.23 22.46 6.31
CA GLY A 73 13.84 23.77 6.61
C GLY A 73 14.14 24.02 8.10
N GLY A 74 14.44 22.96 8.87
CA GLY A 74 14.65 23.06 10.32
C GLY A 74 13.36 23.03 11.16
N VAL A 75 12.20 22.84 10.52
CA VAL A 75 10.89 22.72 11.19
C VAL A 75 10.47 21.27 11.22
N LYS A 76 10.12 20.76 12.40
CA LYS A 76 9.61 19.40 12.60
C LYS A 76 8.19 19.30 12.07
N CYS A 77 7.98 18.37 11.17
CA CYS A 77 6.69 18.05 10.58
C CYS A 77 6.31 16.57 10.89
N THR A 78 5.02 16.29 10.86
CA THR A 78 4.47 14.95 11.05
C THR A 78 3.59 14.55 9.87
N LEU A 79 3.67 13.30 9.48
CA LEU A 79 2.79 12.69 8.50
C LEU A 79 2.32 11.35 9.02
N GLY A 80 1.01 11.13 9.04
CA GLY A 80 0.42 9.90 9.51
C GLY A 80 -0.72 9.45 8.60
N GLY A 81 -1.03 8.16 8.64
CA GLY A 81 -2.12 7.63 7.87
C GLY A 81 -2.74 6.39 8.50
N MET A 82 -3.98 6.13 8.09
CA MET A 82 -4.70 4.90 8.39
C MET A 82 -5.24 4.30 7.09
N ALA A 83 -5.35 2.97 7.08
CA ALA A 83 -5.86 2.21 5.94
C ALA A 83 -6.79 1.10 6.39
N LYS A 84 -7.76 0.76 5.54
CA LYS A 84 -8.59 -0.45 5.68
C LYS A 84 -8.59 -1.25 4.40
N GLY A 85 -8.70 -2.56 4.55
CA GLY A 85 -8.85 -3.52 3.47
C GLY A 85 -8.14 -4.84 3.79
N SER A 86 -8.75 -5.96 3.42
CA SER A 86 -8.18 -7.30 3.52
C SER A 86 -8.58 -8.19 2.34
N GLY A 87 -9.75 -8.03 1.75
CA GLY A 87 -10.22 -8.68 0.52
C GLY A 87 -10.56 -7.69 -0.58
N MET A 88 -10.69 -8.18 -1.84
CA MET A 88 -10.86 -7.40 -3.06
C MET A 88 -9.70 -6.40 -3.23
N ILE A 89 -8.46 -6.93 -3.19
CA ILE A 89 -7.23 -6.12 -3.22
C ILE A 89 -6.34 -6.48 -4.40
N HIS A 90 -6.48 -5.72 -5.48
CA HIS A 90 -5.58 -5.66 -6.63
C HIS A 90 -5.62 -4.25 -7.25
N PRO A 91 -4.95 -3.26 -6.62
CA PRO A 91 -5.08 -1.88 -7.03
C PRO A 91 -4.49 -1.61 -8.42
N ASN A 92 -5.30 -0.89 -9.22
CA ASN A 92 -4.81 -0.14 -10.36
C ASN A 92 -5.31 1.30 -10.20
N MET A 93 -4.73 2.04 -9.25
CA MET A 93 -5.13 3.34 -8.68
C MET A 93 -5.85 3.29 -7.33
N ALA A 94 -5.73 2.23 -6.54
CA ALA A 94 -6.17 2.03 -5.16
C ALA A 94 -7.35 1.05 -4.96
N THR A 95 -7.19 0.06 -4.05
CA THR A 95 -8.20 -0.95 -3.71
C THR A 95 -8.56 -0.92 -2.23
N THR A 96 -8.41 0.23 -1.59
CA THR A 96 -8.57 0.35 -0.14
C THR A 96 -9.01 1.75 0.20
N LEU A 97 -9.55 1.96 1.38
CA LEU A 97 -9.75 3.31 1.87
C LEU A 97 -8.53 3.73 2.69
N ASN A 98 -7.86 4.76 2.24
CA ASN A 98 -6.65 5.29 2.85
C ASN A 98 -6.78 6.78 3.12
N PHE A 99 -6.50 7.17 4.36
CA PHE A 99 -6.57 8.55 4.81
C PHE A 99 -5.20 8.93 5.36
N ILE A 100 -4.55 9.89 4.71
CA ILE A 100 -3.21 10.37 5.08
C ILE A 100 -3.32 11.86 5.39
N THR A 101 -2.74 12.27 6.51
CA THR A 101 -2.74 13.65 6.96
C THR A 101 -1.35 14.11 7.35
N SER A 102 -1.07 15.41 7.17
CA SER A 102 0.19 16.03 7.60
C SER A 102 -0.07 17.44 8.13
N ASP A 103 0.76 17.87 9.06
CA ASP A 103 0.83 19.26 9.51
C ASP A 103 1.79 20.11 8.66
N CYS A 104 2.51 19.51 7.71
CA CYS A 104 3.43 20.19 6.80
C CYS A 104 2.69 21.16 5.86
N ALA A 105 3.24 22.34 5.64
CA ALA A 105 2.76 23.27 4.61
C ALA A 105 3.28 22.83 3.23
N VAL A 106 2.36 22.33 2.38
CA VAL A 106 2.62 21.88 1.01
C VAL A 106 1.48 22.33 0.11
N SER A 107 1.81 22.92 -1.02
CA SER A 107 0.80 23.38 -1.98
C SER A 107 0.02 22.21 -2.59
N TYR A 108 -1.22 22.46 -3.00
CA TYR A 108 -2.08 21.45 -3.63
C TYR A 108 -1.40 20.72 -4.80
N ASN A 109 -0.73 21.46 -5.67
CA ASN A 109 -0.06 20.87 -6.84
C ASN A 109 1.07 19.89 -6.43
N MET A 110 1.82 20.24 -5.38
CA MET A 110 2.89 19.39 -4.86
C MET A 110 2.33 18.19 -4.10
N LEU A 111 1.24 18.34 -3.33
CA LEU A 111 0.53 17.21 -2.71
C LEU A 111 0.04 16.22 -3.76
N GLN A 112 -0.65 16.70 -4.80
CA GLN A 112 -1.16 15.85 -5.87
C GLN A 112 -0.04 15.14 -6.62
N LYS A 113 1.08 15.85 -6.89
CA LYS A 113 2.26 15.28 -7.54
C LYS A 113 2.87 14.18 -6.67
N ALA A 114 3.13 14.46 -5.39
CA ALA A 114 3.70 13.49 -4.46
C ALA A 114 2.83 12.23 -4.37
N LEU A 115 1.52 12.39 -4.16
CA LEU A 115 0.58 11.28 -4.08
C LEU A 115 0.59 10.45 -5.37
N SER A 116 0.53 11.09 -6.54
CA SER A 116 0.51 10.43 -7.86
C SER A 116 1.80 9.64 -8.16
N GLU A 117 2.94 10.11 -7.67
CA GLU A 117 4.22 9.42 -7.82
C GLU A 117 4.33 8.23 -6.85
N ILE A 118 3.96 8.44 -5.58
CA ILE A 118 4.17 7.45 -4.52
C ILE A 118 3.15 6.30 -4.59
N VAL A 119 1.91 6.55 -4.99
CA VAL A 119 0.90 5.49 -5.14
C VAL A 119 1.33 4.41 -6.14
N LYS A 120 2.06 4.79 -7.19
CA LYS A 120 2.56 3.85 -8.22
C LYS A 120 3.55 2.83 -7.68
N VAL A 121 4.33 3.21 -6.68
CA VAL A 121 5.41 2.39 -6.10
C VAL A 121 5.05 1.82 -4.72
N THR A 122 3.81 2.01 -4.28
CA THR A 122 3.28 1.49 -3.02
C THR A 122 1.98 0.71 -3.27
N TYR A 123 0.83 1.32 -3.12
CA TYR A 123 -0.47 0.63 -3.24
C TYR A 123 -0.66 -0.07 -4.59
N ASN A 124 -0.24 0.54 -5.71
CA ASN A 124 -0.36 -0.09 -7.04
C ASN A 124 0.55 -1.32 -7.22
N CYS A 125 1.48 -1.56 -6.31
CA CYS A 125 2.29 -2.78 -6.26
C CYS A 125 1.66 -3.91 -5.44
N LEU A 126 0.56 -3.65 -4.72
CA LEU A 126 -0.12 -4.61 -3.86
C LEU A 126 -1.05 -5.54 -4.67
N SER A 127 -1.13 -6.82 -4.26
CA SER A 127 -2.20 -7.74 -4.69
C SER A 127 -2.42 -8.80 -3.63
N VAL A 128 -3.67 -8.97 -3.19
CA VAL A 128 -4.09 -10.08 -2.31
C VAL A 128 -4.76 -11.19 -3.13
N ASP A 129 -5.82 -10.88 -3.85
CA ASP A 129 -6.69 -11.84 -4.53
C ASP A 129 -6.80 -11.64 -6.04
N GLY A 130 -6.28 -10.54 -6.58
CA GLY A 130 -6.37 -10.21 -8.00
C GLY A 130 -7.62 -9.44 -8.39
N ASP A 131 -8.53 -9.17 -7.45
CA ASP A 131 -9.78 -8.46 -7.71
C ASP A 131 -9.67 -6.97 -7.33
N THR A 132 -10.02 -6.09 -8.28
CA THR A 132 -10.03 -4.64 -8.06
C THR A 132 -11.36 -4.22 -7.46
N SER A 133 -11.33 -3.45 -6.38
CA SER A 133 -12.54 -2.90 -5.75
C SER A 133 -13.20 -1.81 -6.61
N THR A 134 -14.46 -1.54 -6.32
CA THR A 134 -15.25 -0.48 -6.97
C THR A 134 -15.18 0.87 -6.23
N ASN A 135 -14.57 0.92 -5.03
CA ASN A 135 -14.67 2.05 -4.10
C ASN A 135 -13.32 2.53 -3.55
N ASP A 136 -12.24 2.26 -4.28
CA ASP A 136 -10.90 2.55 -3.82
C ASP A 136 -10.59 4.03 -3.75
N MET A 137 -9.97 4.45 -2.64
CA MET A 137 -9.61 5.85 -2.45
C MET A 137 -8.35 6.01 -1.60
N VAL A 138 -7.49 6.93 -2.02
CA VAL A 138 -6.41 7.48 -1.20
C VAL A 138 -6.59 9.00 -1.12
N SER A 139 -6.72 9.53 0.09
CA SER A 139 -6.74 10.97 0.34
C SER A 139 -5.47 11.40 1.07
N LEU A 140 -4.90 12.53 0.66
CA LEU A 140 -3.77 13.18 1.32
C LEU A 140 -4.15 14.62 1.63
N MET A 141 -4.14 14.99 2.90
CA MET A 141 -4.49 16.33 3.39
C MET A 141 -3.33 16.90 4.19
N ALA A 142 -3.04 18.19 3.99
CA ALA A 142 -2.02 18.92 4.74
C ALA A 142 -2.59 20.27 5.20
N ASN A 143 -2.38 20.60 6.48
CA ASN A 143 -2.96 21.82 7.07
C ASN A 143 -1.95 22.94 7.33
N GLY A 144 -0.63 22.68 7.17
CA GLY A 144 0.43 23.68 7.33
C GLY A 144 0.70 24.12 8.78
N LEU A 145 0.11 23.46 9.78
CA LEU A 145 0.23 23.86 11.19
C LEU A 145 1.64 23.65 11.77
N ALA A 146 2.50 22.88 11.11
CA ALA A 146 3.92 22.77 11.48
C ALA A 146 4.63 24.11 11.39
N GLY A 147 4.21 24.99 10.46
CA GLY A 147 4.78 26.33 10.29
C GLY A 147 6.09 26.37 9.48
N ASN A 148 6.38 25.34 8.71
CA ASN A 148 7.45 25.36 7.71
C ASN A 148 7.09 26.31 6.55
N GLU A 149 8.09 26.74 5.77
CA GLU A 149 7.87 27.41 4.50
C GLU A 149 7.11 26.47 3.54
N GLU A 150 6.08 26.98 2.86
CA GLU A 150 5.25 26.14 1.99
C GLU A 150 6.04 25.56 0.83
N ILE A 151 5.96 24.25 0.66
CA ILE A 151 6.58 23.54 -0.47
C ILE A 151 5.74 23.80 -1.73
N THR A 152 6.22 24.67 -2.60
CA THR A 152 5.51 25.08 -3.84
C THR A 152 6.16 24.57 -5.12
N CYS A 153 7.36 23.99 -5.04
CA CYS A 153 8.11 23.48 -6.19
C CYS A 153 8.92 22.23 -5.82
N GLU A 154 9.43 21.56 -6.84
CA GLU A 154 10.36 20.43 -6.67
C GLU A 154 11.70 20.91 -6.11
N GLY A 155 12.38 20.03 -5.38
CA GLY A 155 13.65 20.27 -4.73
C GLY A 155 13.80 19.46 -3.46
N LYS A 156 14.84 19.74 -2.69
CA LYS A 156 15.21 18.98 -1.49
C LYS A 156 14.04 18.80 -0.49
N GLU A 157 13.30 19.87 -0.23
CA GLU A 157 12.18 19.85 0.73
C GLU A 157 11.02 18.98 0.22
N PHE A 158 10.72 19.07 -1.09
CA PHE A 158 9.73 18.20 -1.73
C PHE A 158 10.16 16.72 -1.72
N ASP A 159 11.45 16.44 -1.98
CA ASP A 159 11.98 15.07 -1.92
C ASP A 159 11.93 14.51 -0.49
N THR A 160 12.21 15.34 0.51
CA THR A 160 12.06 14.96 1.92
C THR A 160 10.62 14.61 2.25
N PHE A 161 9.66 15.44 1.85
CA PHE A 161 8.23 15.17 2.02
C PHE A 161 7.79 13.88 1.30
N LYS A 162 8.23 13.68 0.04
CA LYS A 162 7.95 12.44 -0.71
C LYS A 162 8.49 11.19 -0.03
N ASN A 163 9.69 11.27 0.54
CA ASN A 163 10.28 10.15 1.26
C ASN A 163 9.48 9.80 2.53
N ALA A 164 9.01 10.81 3.28
CA ALA A 164 8.13 10.61 4.41
C ALA A 164 6.78 9.99 3.98
N LEU A 165 6.20 10.46 2.88
CA LEU A 165 4.98 9.91 2.30
C LEU A 165 5.17 8.46 1.85
N TYR A 166 6.29 8.17 1.18
CA TYR A 166 6.65 6.80 0.77
C TYR A 166 6.74 5.87 1.99
N GLU A 167 7.40 6.29 3.05
CA GLU A 167 7.56 5.49 4.27
C GLU A 167 6.20 5.13 4.88
N VAL A 168 5.29 6.10 5.01
CA VAL A 168 3.94 5.85 5.52
C VAL A 168 3.17 4.91 4.60
N MET A 169 3.10 5.22 3.30
CA MET A 169 2.31 4.44 2.34
C MET A 169 2.88 3.02 2.14
N ALA A 170 4.20 2.83 2.14
CA ALA A 170 4.83 1.51 2.02
C ALA A 170 4.53 0.63 3.24
N ASN A 171 4.56 1.20 4.46
CA ASN A 171 4.21 0.44 5.66
C ASN A 171 2.73 0.09 5.71
N LEU A 172 1.83 1.00 5.37
CA LEU A 172 0.40 0.71 5.25
C LEU A 172 0.13 -0.37 4.18
N THR A 173 0.83 -0.31 3.03
CA THR A 173 0.75 -1.34 1.98
C THR A 173 1.15 -2.72 2.51
N ARG A 174 2.24 -2.82 3.28
CA ARG A 174 2.66 -4.08 3.90
C ARG A 174 1.66 -4.59 4.93
N MET A 175 1.06 -3.70 5.72
CA MET A 175 0.02 -4.06 6.68
C MET A 175 -1.23 -4.60 5.98
N LEU A 176 -1.66 -3.98 4.87
CA LEU A 176 -2.76 -4.46 4.02
C LEU A 176 -2.46 -5.85 3.44
N ALA A 177 -1.26 -6.04 2.87
CA ALA A 177 -0.84 -7.33 2.32
C ALA A 177 -0.79 -8.44 3.38
N LYS A 178 -0.26 -8.11 4.56
CA LYS A 178 -0.11 -9.06 5.68
C LYS A 178 -1.44 -9.50 6.26
N ASP A 179 -2.43 -8.62 6.28
CA ASP A 179 -3.79 -8.85 6.78
C ASP A 179 -4.76 -9.26 5.65
N GLY A 180 -4.23 -9.68 4.50
CA GLY A 180 -5.04 -10.16 3.39
C GLY A 180 -5.95 -11.32 3.80
N GLU A 181 -7.18 -11.32 3.32
CA GLU A 181 -8.21 -12.32 3.66
C GLU A 181 -7.72 -13.73 3.32
N GLY A 182 -7.65 -14.60 4.35
CA GLY A 182 -7.10 -15.95 4.22
C GLY A 182 -5.57 -16.03 4.03
N ALA A 183 -4.84 -14.92 4.10
CA ALA A 183 -3.40 -14.91 3.92
C ALA A 183 -2.68 -15.61 5.09
N SER A 184 -1.82 -16.56 4.74
CA SER A 184 -0.94 -17.25 5.70
C SER A 184 0.50 -16.75 5.65
N LYS A 185 0.89 -16.04 4.58
CA LYS A 185 2.25 -15.53 4.37
C LYS A 185 2.21 -14.15 3.70
N LEU A 186 3.15 -13.28 4.08
CA LEU A 186 3.46 -12.06 3.34
C LEU A 186 4.53 -12.37 2.29
N LEU A 187 4.23 -12.10 1.03
CA LEU A 187 5.15 -12.27 -0.10
C LEU A 187 5.54 -10.89 -0.63
N GLU A 188 6.83 -10.62 -0.70
CA GLU A 188 7.39 -9.42 -1.32
C GLU A 188 8.29 -9.84 -2.49
N CYS A 189 8.09 -9.27 -3.67
CA CYS A 189 8.96 -9.42 -4.82
C CYS A 189 9.79 -8.16 -5.02
N ILE A 190 11.11 -8.31 -5.05
CA ILE A 190 12.05 -7.24 -5.35
C ILE A 190 12.72 -7.57 -6.67
N CYS A 191 12.62 -6.68 -7.63
CA CYS A 191 13.28 -6.80 -8.93
C CYS A 191 14.38 -5.76 -9.05
N ASP A 192 15.62 -6.24 -9.11
CA ASP A 192 16.82 -5.42 -9.27
C ASP A 192 17.43 -5.61 -10.67
N GLY A 193 18.15 -4.61 -11.17
CA GLY A 193 18.90 -4.70 -12.42
C GLY A 193 18.06 -4.70 -13.70
N ALA A 194 16.76 -4.36 -13.61
CA ALA A 194 15.93 -4.16 -14.79
C ALA A 194 16.39 -2.92 -15.60
N PRO A 195 16.04 -2.84 -16.89
CA PRO A 195 16.42 -1.71 -17.73
C PRO A 195 15.92 -0.36 -17.20
N ASP A 196 14.76 -0.35 -16.59
CA ASP A 196 14.12 0.81 -15.97
C ASP A 196 13.17 0.39 -14.85
N LYS A 197 12.65 1.38 -14.10
CA LYS A 197 11.79 1.18 -12.93
C LYS A 197 10.43 0.58 -13.28
N ASP A 198 9.85 0.96 -14.41
CA ASP A 198 8.53 0.49 -14.82
C ASP A 198 8.59 -1.00 -15.18
N THR A 199 9.65 -1.41 -15.89
CA THR A 199 9.97 -2.83 -16.15
C THR A 199 10.12 -3.61 -14.83
N ALA A 200 10.89 -3.09 -13.87
CA ALA A 200 11.08 -3.74 -12.58
C ALA A 200 9.75 -3.95 -11.84
N ILE A 201 8.90 -2.92 -11.80
CA ILE A 201 7.57 -2.99 -11.17
C ILE A 201 6.67 -4.00 -11.88
N THR A 202 6.64 -3.97 -13.22
CA THR A 202 5.80 -4.87 -14.02
C THR A 202 6.18 -6.32 -13.79
N VAL A 203 7.47 -6.65 -13.81
CA VAL A 203 7.99 -7.99 -13.54
C VAL A 203 7.68 -8.43 -12.11
N ALA A 204 8.00 -7.61 -11.11
CA ALA A 204 7.75 -7.92 -9.71
C ALA A 204 6.25 -8.13 -9.43
N LYS A 205 5.39 -7.27 -9.97
CA LYS A 205 3.93 -7.37 -9.84
C LYS A 205 3.39 -8.64 -10.49
N SER A 206 3.89 -9.02 -11.67
CA SER A 206 3.50 -10.27 -12.33
C SER A 206 3.72 -11.48 -11.44
N VAL A 207 4.84 -11.53 -10.72
CA VAL A 207 5.15 -12.65 -9.81
C VAL A 207 4.20 -12.65 -8.61
N VAL A 208 4.03 -11.55 -7.89
CA VAL A 208 3.16 -11.52 -6.70
C VAL A 208 1.68 -11.70 -7.03
N CYS A 209 1.27 -11.45 -8.27
CA CYS A 209 -0.08 -11.71 -8.76
C CYS A 209 -0.31 -13.16 -9.20
N SER A 210 0.75 -13.96 -9.39
CA SER A 210 0.62 -15.33 -9.86
C SER A 210 0.01 -16.26 -8.82
N SER A 211 -1.20 -16.77 -9.10
CA SER A 211 -1.87 -17.75 -8.23
C SER A 211 -1.04 -19.04 -8.06
N LEU A 212 -0.35 -19.49 -9.12
CA LEU A 212 0.53 -20.66 -9.05
C LEU A 212 1.74 -20.41 -8.15
N PHE A 213 2.33 -19.22 -8.20
CA PHE A 213 3.41 -18.84 -7.30
C PHE A 213 2.93 -18.77 -5.85
N LYS A 214 1.79 -18.11 -5.58
CA LYS A 214 1.18 -18.06 -4.23
C LYS A 214 0.92 -19.47 -3.68
N ALA A 215 0.39 -20.40 -4.51
CA ALA A 215 0.16 -21.79 -4.11
C ALA A 215 1.47 -22.53 -3.79
N ALA A 216 2.56 -22.28 -4.54
CA ALA A 216 3.87 -22.86 -4.24
C ALA A 216 4.40 -22.33 -2.89
N MET A 217 4.31 -21.04 -2.65
CA MET A 217 4.76 -20.44 -1.38
C MET A 217 3.93 -20.91 -0.19
N PHE A 218 2.63 -21.10 -0.36
CA PHE A 218 1.77 -21.71 0.65
C PHE A 218 2.20 -23.15 0.97
N GLY A 219 2.50 -23.94 -0.07
CA GLY A 219 2.97 -25.32 0.06
C GLY A 219 4.45 -25.47 0.41
N GLU A 220 5.16 -24.37 0.67
CA GLU A 220 6.61 -24.35 0.96
C GLU A 220 7.47 -25.02 -0.13
N ASP A 221 6.99 -24.93 -1.38
CA ASP A 221 7.65 -25.46 -2.58
C ASP A 221 8.52 -24.35 -3.21
N ALA A 222 9.83 -24.57 -3.30
CA ALA A 222 10.79 -23.66 -3.92
C ALA A 222 10.71 -23.66 -5.46
N ASN A 223 9.49 -23.47 -5.97
CA ASN A 223 9.15 -23.62 -7.37
C ASN A 223 9.57 -22.41 -8.21
N TRP A 224 10.87 -22.34 -8.52
CA TRP A 224 11.44 -21.32 -9.40
C TRP A 224 10.79 -21.31 -10.80
N GLY A 225 10.33 -22.45 -11.29
CA GLY A 225 9.65 -22.54 -12.58
C GLY A 225 8.35 -21.72 -12.62
N ARG A 226 7.59 -21.63 -11.52
CA ARG A 226 6.41 -20.78 -11.42
C ARG A 226 6.78 -19.30 -11.38
N VAL A 227 7.94 -18.96 -10.81
CA VAL A 227 8.46 -17.59 -10.86
C VAL A 227 8.80 -17.21 -12.30
N LEU A 228 9.61 -18.04 -13.00
CA LEU A 228 9.96 -17.78 -14.40
C LEU A 228 8.73 -17.75 -15.32
N CYS A 229 7.73 -18.59 -15.06
CA CYS A 229 6.47 -18.56 -15.77
C CYS A 229 5.77 -17.19 -15.59
N ALA A 230 5.70 -16.68 -14.36
CA ALA A 230 5.11 -15.38 -14.07
C ALA A 230 5.90 -14.23 -14.70
N ILE A 231 7.21 -14.30 -14.69
CA ILE A 231 8.09 -13.34 -15.38
C ILE A 231 7.86 -13.42 -16.89
N GLY A 232 7.74 -14.62 -17.45
CA GLY A 232 7.64 -14.84 -18.89
C GLY A 232 6.37 -14.31 -19.56
N TYR A 233 5.28 -14.11 -18.80
CA TYR A 233 4.07 -13.46 -19.31
C TYR A 233 3.89 -12.00 -18.81
N ALA A 234 4.89 -11.46 -18.11
CA ALA A 234 4.90 -10.05 -17.77
C ALA A 234 4.92 -9.19 -19.05
N ASP A 235 4.13 -8.13 -19.07
CA ASP A 235 4.12 -7.16 -20.18
C ASP A 235 5.34 -6.23 -20.11
N ALA A 236 6.52 -6.81 -20.28
CA ALA A 236 7.80 -6.12 -20.20
C ALA A 236 8.87 -6.81 -21.07
N GLU A 237 9.75 -6.02 -21.65
CA GLU A 237 10.86 -6.52 -22.47
C GLU A 237 12.14 -6.64 -21.63
N PHE A 238 12.71 -7.83 -21.56
CA PHE A 238 13.96 -8.14 -20.87
C PHE A 238 14.57 -9.44 -21.41
N ASP A 239 15.84 -9.67 -21.12
CA ASP A 239 16.55 -10.90 -21.51
C ASP A 239 16.41 -11.96 -20.40
N ILE A 240 15.58 -12.99 -20.64
CA ILE A 240 15.35 -14.09 -19.69
C ILE A 240 16.64 -14.81 -19.31
N ASN A 241 17.66 -14.84 -20.18
CA ASN A 241 18.93 -15.49 -19.90
C ASN A 241 19.80 -14.71 -18.89
N LYS A 242 19.35 -13.55 -18.44
CA LYS A 242 20.00 -12.75 -17.41
C LYS A 242 19.22 -12.72 -16.10
N VAL A 243 18.16 -13.52 -15.99
CA VAL A 243 17.33 -13.54 -14.80
C VAL A 243 17.89 -14.54 -13.80
N ASP A 244 18.18 -14.07 -12.61
CA ASP A 244 18.52 -14.86 -11.43
C ASP A 244 17.34 -14.80 -10.44
N VAL A 245 17.09 -15.87 -9.70
CA VAL A 245 16.01 -15.94 -8.69
C VAL A 245 16.55 -16.48 -7.38
N ASP A 246 16.34 -15.69 -6.33
CA ASP A 246 16.61 -16.05 -4.94
C ASP A 246 15.33 -16.07 -4.12
N LEU A 247 15.19 -17.03 -3.21
CA LEU A 247 14.16 -17.02 -2.18
C LEU A 247 14.79 -16.66 -0.84
N ARG A 248 14.25 -15.66 -0.16
CA ARG A 248 14.81 -15.12 1.10
C ARG A 248 13.78 -15.06 2.21
N SER A 249 14.23 -15.27 3.42
CA SER A 249 13.47 -15.03 4.64
C SER A 249 14.41 -14.72 5.80
N LYS A 250 13.89 -14.52 7.01
CA LYS A 250 14.70 -14.43 8.24
C LYS A 250 15.58 -15.67 8.49
N TYR A 251 15.32 -16.78 7.84
CA TYR A 251 16.09 -18.03 7.99
C TYR A 251 17.21 -18.16 6.97
N GLY A 252 17.39 -17.18 6.08
CA GLY A 252 18.47 -17.14 5.10
C GLY A 252 18.00 -16.99 3.66
N THR A 253 18.91 -17.28 2.73
CA THR A 253 18.69 -17.17 1.28
C THR A 253 18.99 -18.51 0.62
N VAL A 254 18.20 -18.87 -0.38
CA VAL A 254 18.47 -19.98 -1.29
C VAL A 254 18.37 -19.49 -2.74
N GLU A 255 19.44 -19.66 -3.49
CA GLU A 255 19.46 -19.42 -4.94
C GLU A 255 18.78 -20.60 -5.62
N VAL A 256 17.85 -20.36 -6.51
CA VAL A 256 17.06 -21.42 -7.17
C VAL A 256 17.09 -21.34 -8.68
N CYS A 257 17.50 -20.20 -9.24
CA CYS A 257 17.64 -20.00 -10.68
C CYS A 257 18.83 -19.06 -10.98
N LYS A 258 19.57 -19.37 -12.03
CA LYS A 258 20.68 -18.58 -12.54
C LYS A 258 20.64 -18.51 -14.06
N ASN A 259 20.82 -17.31 -14.61
CA ASN A 259 20.78 -17.08 -16.07
C ASN A 259 19.55 -17.73 -16.75
N GLY A 260 18.36 -17.53 -16.16
CA GLY A 260 17.10 -18.07 -16.68
C GLY A 260 16.92 -19.57 -16.57
N SER A 261 17.81 -20.27 -15.87
CA SER A 261 17.77 -21.74 -15.72
C SER A 261 17.84 -22.14 -14.26
N GLY A 262 17.10 -23.20 -13.89
CA GLY A 262 17.17 -23.77 -12.55
C GLY A 262 18.56 -24.31 -12.23
N ILE A 263 18.98 -24.15 -11.00
CA ILE A 263 20.25 -24.68 -10.49
C ILE A 263 19.99 -25.71 -9.39
N GLU A 264 20.97 -26.55 -9.09
CA GLU A 264 20.89 -27.44 -7.95
C GLU A 264 20.92 -26.64 -6.64
N PHE A 265 19.99 -26.92 -5.73
CA PHE A 265 19.92 -26.31 -4.41
C PHE A 265 19.51 -27.35 -3.35
N SER A 266 19.71 -27.03 -2.09
CA SER A 266 19.33 -27.90 -0.98
C SER A 266 17.85 -27.74 -0.65
N GLU A 267 17.03 -28.75 -0.93
CA GLU A 267 15.60 -28.80 -0.58
C GLU A 267 15.38 -28.58 0.92
N LYS A 268 16.26 -29.13 1.78
CA LYS A 268 16.18 -28.90 3.23
C LYS A 268 16.40 -27.45 3.62
N LYS A 269 17.33 -26.76 2.93
CA LYS A 269 17.57 -25.34 3.14
C LYS A 269 16.39 -24.50 2.62
N ALA A 270 15.87 -24.86 1.45
CA ALA A 270 14.73 -24.20 0.85
C ALA A 270 13.48 -24.31 1.73
N ALA A 271 13.13 -25.51 2.20
CA ALA A 271 12.02 -25.73 3.12
C ALA A 271 12.15 -24.88 4.40
N LYS A 272 13.37 -24.78 4.98
CA LYS A 272 13.62 -23.92 6.13
C LYS A 272 13.40 -22.43 5.81
N VAL A 273 13.84 -21.95 4.66
CA VAL A 273 13.63 -20.54 4.23
C VAL A 273 12.13 -20.29 4.03
N LEU A 274 11.42 -21.20 3.37
CA LEU A 274 10.01 -21.07 3.03
C LEU A 274 9.06 -21.26 4.22
N SER A 275 9.49 -21.87 5.32
CA SER A 275 8.67 -21.99 6.54
C SER A 275 8.43 -20.65 7.27
N SER A 276 9.05 -19.58 6.82
CA SER A 276 8.80 -18.23 7.36
C SER A 276 7.43 -17.71 6.95
N LEU A 277 6.78 -16.96 7.86
CA LEU A 277 5.53 -16.25 7.57
C LEU A 277 5.74 -15.00 6.69
N SER A 278 6.99 -14.57 6.50
CA SER A 278 7.36 -13.47 5.59
C SER A 278 8.49 -13.95 4.70
N LEU A 279 8.26 -13.95 3.40
CA LEU A 279 9.20 -14.28 2.34
C LEU A 279 9.51 -12.99 1.58
N ILE A 280 10.78 -12.64 1.53
CA ILE A 280 11.27 -11.45 0.85
C ILE A 280 12.29 -11.91 -0.18
N HIS A 281 12.13 -11.50 -1.39
CA HIS A 281 12.99 -11.64 -2.55
C HIS A 281 12.62 -12.66 -3.61
N ILE A 282 12.60 -12.07 -4.76
CA ILE A 282 12.92 -12.75 -6.02
C ILE A 282 13.89 -11.89 -6.78
#